data_d3a5061d12c7e123f5dc90c52f94d119
#
_entry.id   d3a5061d12c7e123f5dc90c52f94d119
#
_cell.length_a   1.000
_cell.length_b   1.000
_cell.length_c   1.000
_cell.angle_alpha   90.00
_cell.angle_beta   90.00
_cell.angle_gamma   90.00
#
_symmetry.space_group_name_H-M   'P 1'
#
loop_
_entity.id
_entity.type
_entity.pdbx_description
1 polymer ?
#
loop_
_entity_poly.entity_id
_entity_poly.type
_entity_poly.pdbx_seq_one_letter_code
_entity_poly.pdbx_strand_id
1 'polypeptide(L)'
;LPDGVYPFACPVDFQTWYYQTVFANGGWILSEDKKTSGYDDPKTQGGIQCWIDMIDKGLSPSSAALSETSSDAMFEGGQLAMNFAGSYMVPEYAGNDAIKDKIDCVELPSFNGIETNCINGLGYAVYEGSKNKEAATDLAIWLSSKEAMDIQGNAGVVISARNESQELFAKSSDKYDLSVYTAHTDKAYPLPVCKNANELYDM
;
A
#
# COMPACT_ATOMS: atom_id res chain seq x y z
N LEU A 1 -1.34 13.88 22.02
CA LEU A 1 -1.31 12.42 22.15
C LEU A 1 -0.67 12.06 23.50
N PRO A 2 -0.95 10.86 24.04
CA PRO A 2 -0.24 10.35 25.21
C PRO A 2 1.27 10.21 24.95
N ASP A 3 2.08 10.23 26.03
CA ASP A 3 3.50 9.99 25.91
C ASP A 3 3.81 8.62 25.28
N GLY A 4 4.73 8.59 24.34
CA GLY A 4 5.09 7.37 23.60
C GLY A 4 4.17 7.00 22.44
N VAL A 5 3.16 7.83 22.13
CA VAL A 5 2.27 7.65 20.98
C VAL A 5 2.60 8.69 19.90
N TYR A 6 2.94 8.22 18.71
CA TYR A 6 3.18 9.08 17.55
C TYR A 6 1.88 9.32 16.77
N PRO A 7 1.73 10.49 16.11
CA PRO A 7 0.61 10.74 15.20
C PRO A 7 0.47 9.67 14.12
N PHE A 8 1.56 9.29 13.50
CA PHE A 8 1.64 8.27 12.45
C PHE A 8 3.08 7.81 12.25
N ALA A 9 3.30 6.86 11.35
CA ALA A 9 4.63 6.43 10.93
C ALA A 9 4.91 6.86 9.49
N CYS A 10 6.18 7.20 9.22
CA CYS A 10 6.73 7.44 7.88
C CYS A 10 7.63 6.27 7.48
N PRO A 11 7.08 5.10 7.12
CA PRO A 11 7.88 3.96 6.69
C PRO A 11 8.42 4.24 5.28
N VAL A 12 9.73 4.51 5.21
CA VAL A 12 10.41 4.80 3.94
C VAL A 12 10.97 3.54 3.27
N ASP A 13 10.75 2.39 3.87
CA ASP A 13 11.15 1.07 3.40
C ASP A 13 10.15 0.45 2.40
N PHE A 14 8.96 1.02 2.25
CA PHE A 14 7.96 0.54 1.32
C PHE A 14 7.46 1.67 0.40
N GLN A 15 7.78 1.58 -0.86
CA GLN A 15 7.62 2.63 -1.87
C GLN A 15 6.18 3.10 -2.06
N THR A 16 5.19 2.23 -1.87
CA THR A 16 3.79 2.61 -2.00
C THR A 16 3.38 3.72 -1.03
N TRP A 17 4.07 3.86 0.12
CA TRP A 17 3.77 4.87 1.12
C TRP A 17 4.19 6.28 0.70
N TYR A 18 5.37 6.44 0.10
CA TYR A 18 5.91 7.76 -0.20
C TYR A 18 5.88 8.14 -1.69
N TYR A 19 5.74 7.20 -2.61
CA TYR A 19 5.64 7.53 -4.04
C TYR A 19 4.43 8.39 -4.37
N GLN A 20 3.33 8.26 -3.63
CA GLN A 20 2.17 9.12 -3.80
C GLN A 20 2.53 10.62 -3.67
N THR A 21 3.34 11.01 -2.69
CA THR A 21 3.76 12.40 -2.51
C THR A 21 4.75 12.84 -3.58
N VAL A 22 5.59 11.94 -4.07
CA VAL A 22 6.47 12.19 -5.22
C VAL A 22 5.65 12.52 -6.46
N PHE A 23 4.69 11.66 -6.81
CA PHE A 23 3.85 11.87 -7.99
C PHE A 23 2.93 13.11 -7.84
N ALA A 24 2.34 13.31 -6.67
CA ALA A 24 1.55 14.51 -6.40
C ALA A 24 2.38 15.81 -6.48
N ASN A 25 3.68 15.75 -6.18
CA ASN A 25 4.59 16.89 -6.36
C ASN A 25 5.07 17.07 -7.81
N GLY A 26 4.60 16.22 -8.73
CA GLY A 26 4.99 16.22 -10.14
C GLY A 26 6.40 15.65 -10.38
N GLY A 27 6.92 14.89 -9.43
CA GLY A 27 8.14 14.11 -9.54
C GLY A 27 7.92 12.80 -10.31
N TRP A 28 8.98 12.04 -10.48
CA TRP A 28 8.98 10.76 -11.17
C TRP A 28 10.08 9.86 -10.62
N ILE A 29 9.95 8.56 -10.78
CA ILE A 29 10.89 7.58 -10.22
C ILE A 29 11.78 6.99 -11.31
N LEU A 30 11.20 6.63 -12.44
CA LEU A 30 11.90 5.99 -13.56
C LEU A 30 11.43 6.61 -14.87
N SER A 31 12.38 6.94 -15.78
CA SER A 31 12.06 7.43 -17.11
C SER A 31 11.24 6.44 -17.94
N GLU A 32 10.52 6.90 -18.96
CA GLU A 32 9.71 6.04 -19.83
C GLU A 32 10.53 4.94 -20.50
N ASP A 33 11.78 5.23 -20.89
CA ASP A 33 12.71 4.25 -21.47
C ASP A 33 13.38 3.37 -20.41
N LYS A 34 13.08 3.57 -19.13
CA LYS A 34 13.55 2.79 -17.98
C LYS A 34 15.07 2.78 -17.79
N LYS A 35 15.74 3.85 -18.19
CA LYS A 35 17.21 3.95 -18.12
C LYS A 35 17.72 4.97 -17.13
N THR A 36 16.86 5.89 -16.67
CA THR A 36 17.25 6.98 -15.81
C THR A 36 16.38 7.01 -14.56
N SER A 37 17.02 7.15 -13.40
CA SER A 37 16.36 7.38 -12.12
C SER A 37 15.95 8.85 -11.98
N GLY A 38 14.78 9.09 -11.39
CA GLY A 38 14.26 10.43 -11.11
C GLY A 38 14.57 10.93 -9.71
N TYR A 39 15.36 10.22 -8.91
CA TYR A 39 15.66 10.64 -7.52
C TYR A 39 16.46 11.94 -7.43
N ASP A 40 17.17 12.33 -8.48
CA ASP A 40 17.89 13.61 -8.56
C ASP A 40 16.97 14.79 -8.97
N ASP A 41 15.73 14.51 -9.37
CA ASP A 41 14.77 15.56 -9.73
C ASP A 41 14.31 16.32 -8.48
N PRO A 42 14.38 17.68 -8.46
CA PRO A 42 13.95 18.46 -7.29
C PRO A 42 12.49 18.23 -6.87
N LYS A 43 11.60 17.88 -7.79
CA LYS A 43 10.21 17.58 -7.48
C LYS A 43 10.08 16.23 -6.79
N THR A 44 10.85 15.24 -7.21
CA THR A 44 10.95 13.94 -6.54
C THR A 44 11.46 14.12 -5.11
N GLN A 45 12.57 14.84 -4.97
CA GLN A 45 13.16 15.15 -3.66
C GLN A 45 12.18 15.90 -2.76
N GLY A 46 11.45 16.89 -3.29
CA GLY A 46 10.43 17.61 -2.53
C GLY A 46 9.27 16.74 -2.03
N GLY A 47 8.87 15.74 -2.84
CA GLY A 47 7.86 14.75 -2.42
C GLY A 47 8.35 13.83 -1.30
N ILE A 48 9.65 13.49 -1.26
CA ILE A 48 10.27 12.69 -0.19
C ILE A 48 10.53 13.54 1.05
N GLN A 49 10.96 14.80 0.87
CA GLN A 49 11.35 15.69 1.97
C GLN A 49 10.23 15.88 2.99
N CYS A 50 8.96 15.86 2.57
CA CYS A 50 7.85 15.99 3.50
C CYS A 50 7.82 14.88 4.56
N TRP A 51 8.23 13.66 4.22
CA TRP A 51 8.31 12.52 5.15
C TRP A 51 9.49 12.67 6.11
N ILE A 52 10.64 13.10 5.59
CA ILE A 52 11.83 13.40 6.40
C ILE A 52 11.51 14.49 7.42
N ASP A 53 10.87 15.58 6.97
CA ASP A 53 10.48 16.69 7.85
C ASP A 53 9.54 16.25 8.99
N MET A 54 8.69 15.27 8.75
CA MET A 54 7.80 14.73 9.77
C MET A 54 8.55 13.88 10.81
N ILE A 55 9.54 13.11 10.37
CA ILE A 55 10.45 12.38 11.27
C ILE A 55 11.25 13.37 12.12
N ASP A 56 11.85 14.38 11.50
CA ASP A 56 12.67 15.39 12.19
C ASP A 56 11.87 16.22 13.21
N LYS A 57 10.58 16.42 12.96
CA LYS A 57 9.65 17.08 13.89
C LYS A 57 9.14 16.17 15.01
N GLY A 58 9.56 14.91 15.05
CA GLY A 58 9.10 13.93 16.04
C GLY A 58 7.63 13.50 15.88
N LEU A 59 7.05 13.67 14.69
CA LEU A 59 5.68 13.24 14.38
C LEU A 59 5.62 11.75 13.97
N SER A 60 6.75 11.15 13.68
CA SER A 60 6.93 9.74 13.33
C SER A 60 8.05 9.14 14.16
N PRO A 61 8.02 7.84 14.45
CA PRO A 61 9.19 7.12 14.92
C PRO A 61 10.37 7.30 13.94
N SER A 62 11.59 7.17 14.44
CA SER A 62 12.78 7.18 13.58
C SER A 62 12.81 5.98 12.64
N SER A 63 13.51 6.09 11.50
CA SER A 63 13.71 4.96 10.58
C SER A 63 14.35 3.75 11.28
N ALA A 64 15.27 3.97 12.25
CA ALA A 64 15.86 2.90 13.04
C ALA A 64 14.80 2.15 13.88
N ALA A 65 13.88 2.87 14.53
CA ALA A 65 12.80 2.25 15.29
C ALA A 65 11.84 1.47 14.38
N LEU A 66 11.52 2.01 13.20
CA LEU A 66 10.66 1.34 12.21
C LEU A 66 11.31 0.11 11.58
N SER A 67 12.65 0.05 11.53
CA SER A 67 13.38 -1.16 11.10
C SER A 67 13.35 -2.28 12.15
N GLU A 68 13.21 -1.94 13.43
CA GLU A 68 13.09 -2.92 14.53
C GLU A 68 11.64 -3.40 14.70
N THR A 69 10.67 -2.50 14.53
CA THR A 69 9.24 -2.80 14.71
C THR A 69 8.45 -2.13 13.60
N SER A 70 7.73 -2.93 12.82
CA SER A 70 6.94 -2.41 11.71
C SER A 70 5.87 -1.41 12.16
N SER A 71 5.51 -0.49 11.28
CA SER A 71 4.42 0.47 11.54
C SER A 71 3.10 -0.23 11.87
N ASP A 72 2.81 -1.37 11.23
CA ASP A 72 1.62 -2.16 11.52
C ASP A 72 1.64 -2.69 12.96
N ALA A 73 2.75 -3.29 13.41
CA ALA A 73 2.89 -3.79 14.78
C ALA A 73 2.81 -2.65 15.83
N MET A 74 3.39 -1.48 15.52
CA MET A 74 3.29 -0.29 16.39
C MET A 74 1.84 0.22 16.46
N PHE A 75 1.10 0.22 15.35
CA PHE A 75 -0.30 0.60 15.32
C PHE A 75 -1.17 -0.36 16.13
N GLU A 76 -1.01 -1.65 15.94
CA GLU A 76 -1.69 -2.68 16.72
C GLU A 76 -1.36 -2.61 18.21
N GLY A 77 -0.13 -2.24 18.53
CA GLY A 77 0.33 -2.00 19.90
C GLY A 77 -0.13 -0.66 20.52
N GLY A 78 -0.87 0.18 19.76
CA GLY A 78 -1.36 1.47 20.22
C GLY A 78 -0.28 2.56 20.34
N GLN A 79 0.85 2.40 19.68
CA GLN A 79 1.96 3.36 19.62
C GLN A 79 1.82 4.37 18.47
N LEU A 80 0.87 4.15 17.56
CA LEU A 80 0.50 5.06 16.48
C LEU A 80 -0.98 5.41 16.57
N ALA A 81 -1.31 6.69 16.37
CA ALA A 81 -2.70 7.14 16.27
C ALA A 81 -3.29 6.88 14.88
N MET A 82 -2.46 6.89 13.85
CA MET A 82 -2.82 6.60 12.46
C MET A 82 -1.73 5.75 11.81
N ASN A 83 -2.13 4.90 10.86
CA ASN A 83 -1.19 4.13 10.04
C ASN A 83 -1.61 4.15 8.57
N PHE A 84 -0.64 4.23 7.67
CA PHE A 84 -0.87 3.98 6.26
C PHE A 84 -0.87 2.47 6.04
N ALA A 85 -1.99 1.93 5.61
CA ALA A 85 -2.14 0.49 5.44
C ALA A 85 -2.74 0.15 4.07
N GLY A 86 -2.22 -0.87 3.43
CA GLY A 86 -2.83 -1.42 2.22
C GLY A 86 -4.10 -2.21 2.55
N SER A 87 -4.97 -2.37 1.56
CA SER A 87 -6.23 -3.11 1.72
C SER A 87 -6.05 -4.54 2.24
N TYR A 88 -4.87 -5.12 2.04
CA TYR A 88 -4.51 -6.46 2.52
C TYR A 88 -4.40 -6.55 4.05
N MET A 89 -4.25 -5.43 4.77
CA MET A 89 -4.22 -5.38 6.23
C MET A 89 -5.61 -5.39 6.88
N VAL A 90 -6.66 -5.15 6.11
CA VAL A 90 -8.03 -5.11 6.65
C VAL A 90 -8.42 -6.37 7.43
N PRO A 91 -8.18 -7.60 6.92
CA PRO A 91 -8.52 -8.80 7.67
C PRO A 91 -7.74 -8.93 8.99
N GLU A 92 -6.49 -8.52 9.02
CA GLU A 92 -5.64 -8.56 10.21
C GLU A 92 -6.15 -7.60 11.27
N TYR A 93 -6.36 -6.34 10.92
CA TYR A 93 -6.89 -5.34 11.87
C TYR A 93 -8.31 -5.66 12.33
N ALA A 94 -9.17 -6.19 11.44
CA ALA A 94 -10.52 -6.59 11.77
C ALA A 94 -10.56 -7.83 12.70
N GLY A 95 -9.53 -8.66 12.65
CA GLY A 95 -9.36 -9.83 13.52
C GLY A 95 -8.71 -9.51 14.87
N ASN A 96 -8.12 -8.34 15.05
CA ASN A 96 -7.39 -7.96 16.26
C ASN A 96 -8.33 -7.35 17.31
N ASP A 97 -8.64 -8.12 18.36
CA ASP A 97 -9.54 -7.72 19.45
C ASP A 97 -9.08 -6.46 20.21
N ALA A 98 -7.79 -6.13 20.16
CA ALA A 98 -7.26 -4.95 20.84
C ALA A 98 -7.62 -3.63 20.16
N ILE A 99 -7.79 -3.62 18.83
CA ILE A 99 -7.97 -2.41 18.04
C ILE A 99 -9.25 -2.38 17.20
N LYS A 100 -9.79 -3.53 16.79
CA LYS A 100 -10.90 -3.64 15.81
C LYS A 100 -12.10 -2.73 16.08
N ASP A 101 -12.38 -2.41 17.37
CA ASP A 101 -13.51 -1.56 17.78
C ASP A 101 -13.12 -0.09 17.98
N LYS A 102 -11.87 0.27 17.69
CA LYS A 102 -11.30 1.61 17.95
C LYS A 102 -10.77 2.30 16.70
N ILE A 103 -10.77 1.60 15.58
CA ILE A 103 -10.21 2.09 14.32
C ILE A 103 -11.29 2.21 13.25
N ASP A 104 -11.01 3.02 12.26
CA ASP A 104 -11.79 3.14 11.02
C ASP A 104 -10.85 3.49 9.87
N CYS A 105 -11.34 3.38 8.63
CA CYS A 105 -10.61 3.72 7.42
C CYS A 105 -10.99 5.11 6.94
N VAL A 106 -10.01 5.87 6.47
CA VAL A 106 -10.22 7.17 5.84
C VAL A 106 -9.41 7.27 4.56
N GLU A 107 -9.84 8.11 3.64
CA GLU A 107 -9.08 8.39 2.41
C GLU A 107 -7.71 8.97 2.74
N LEU A 108 -6.73 8.70 1.85
CA LEU A 108 -5.41 9.30 1.97
C LEU A 108 -5.50 10.82 1.85
N PRO A 109 -4.70 11.57 2.63
CA PRO A 109 -4.68 13.02 2.52
C PRO A 109 -4.12 13.47 1.17
N SER A 110 -4.63 14.56 0.63
CA SER A 110 -4.04 15.20 -0.54
C SER A 110 -2.67 15.78 -0.20
N PHE A 111 -1.75 15.75 -1.16
CA PHE A 111 -0.48 16.45 -1.09
C PHE A 111 -0.48 17.62 -2.09
N ASN A 112 -0.21 18.83 -1.61
CA ASN A 112 -0.32 20.07 -2.41
C ASN A 112 -1.69 20.24 -3.12
N GLY A 113 -2.77 19.73 -2.52
CA GLY A 113 -4.09 19.73 -3.12
C GLY A 113 -4.31 18.69 -4.22
N ILE A 114 -3.34 17.81 -4.45
CA ILE A 114 -3.41 16.69 -5.41
C ILE A 114 -3.74 15.42 -4.64
N GLU A 115 -4.85 14.80 -5.01
CA GLU A 115 -5.25 13.48 -4.57
C GLU A 115 -4.66 12.45 -5.52
N THR A 116 -3.88 11.53 -4.98
CA THR A 116 -3.29 10.43 -5.74
C THR A 116 -3.02 9.24 -4.82
N ASN A 117 -2.76 8.10 -5.40
CA ASN A 117 -2.43 6.88 -4.70
C ASN A 117 -1.36 6.10 -5.48
N CYS A 118 -0.79 5.09 -4.84
CA CYS A 118 0.08 4.12 -5.50
C CYS A 118 -0.62 2.76 -5.53
N ILE A 119 -0.68 2.14 -6.70
CA ILE A 119 -1.23 0.79 -6.87
C ILE A 119 -0.09 -0.22 -6.96
N ASN A 120 -0.21 -1.28 -6.15
CA ASN A 120 0.59 -2.48 -6.30
C ASN A 120 -0.33 -3.66 -6.61
N GLY A 121 0.01 -4.43 -7.66
CA GLY A 121 -0.75 -5.59 -8.09
C GLY A 121 -0.02 -6.90 -7.77
N LEU A 122 -0.80 -7.94 -7.50
CA LEU A 122 -0.29 -9.30 -7.36
C LEU A 122 -0.63 -10.11 -8.62
N GLY A 123 0.32 -10.94 -9.04
CA GLY A 123 0.15 -11.89 -10.14
C GLY A 123 0.37 -13.32 -9.68
N TYR A 124 -0.38 -14.24 -10.24
CA TYR A 124 -0.15 -15.67 -10.06
C TYR A 124 0.88 -16.16 -11.08
N ALA A 125 1.88 -16.87 -10.63
CA ALA A 125 2.92 -17.45 -11.48
C ALA A 125 3.07 -18.95 -11.23
N VAL A 126 3.34 -19.69 -12.28
CA VAL A 126 3.62 -21.13 -12.19
C VAL A 126 5.15 -21.34 -12.23
N TYR A 127 5.66 -22.01 -11.20
CA TYR A 127 7.09 -22.30 -11.13
C TYR A 127 7.52 -23.23 -12.29
N GLU A 128 8.55 -22.82 -13.04
CA GLU A 128 9.03 -23.57 -14.22
C GLU A 128 9.49 -25.00 -13.87
N GLY A 129 10.05 -25.22 -12.70
CA GLY A 129 10.47 -26.54 -12.21
C GLY A 129 9.35 -27.40 -11.60
N SER A 130 8.06 -26.95 -11.63
CA SER A 130 6.93 -27.73 -11.08
C SER A 130 6.80 -29.08 -11.80
N LYS A 131 6.56 -30.14 -11.02
CA LYS A 131 6.22 -31.48 -11.56
C LYS A 131 4.75 -31.59 -11.95
N ASN A 132 3.91 -30.60 -11.56
CA ASN A 132 2.48 -30.57 -11.80
C ASN A 132 2.08 -29.28 -12.53
N LYS A 133 2.79 -28.92 -13.61
CA LYS A 133 2.61 -27.64 -14.32
C LYS A 133 1.18 -27.43 -14.81
N GLU A 134 0.55 -28.47 -15.37
CA GLU A 134 -0.81 -28.39 -15.87
C GLU A 134 -1.79 -28.00 -14.76
N ALA A 135 -1.82 -28.76 -13.67
CA ALA A 135 -2.68 -28.45 -12.50
C ALA A 135 -2.36 -27.09 -11.85
N ALA A 136 -1.08 -26.70 -11.80
CA ALA A 136 -0.68 -25.38 -11.30
C ALA A 136 -1.14 -24.25 -12.22
N THR A 137 -1.14 -24.46 -13.53
CA THR A 137 -1.64 -23.52 -14.51
C THR A 137 -3.16 -23.38 -14.40
N ASP A 138 -3.88 -24.49 -14.29
CA ASP A 138 -5.34 -24.49 -14.10
C ASP A 138 -5.74 -23.76 -12.83
N LEU A 139 -5.00 -23.98 -11.73
CA LEU A 139 -5.21 -23.26 -10.48
C LEU A 139 -4.98 -21.75 -10.64
N ALA A 140 -3.88 -21.34 -11.28
CA ALA A 140 -3.57 -19.92 -11.50
C ALA A 140 -4.65 -19.23 -12.35
N ILE A 141 -5.16 -19.92 -13.38
CA ILE A 141 -6.27 -19.45 -14.23
C ILE A 141 -7.54 -19.32 -13.39
N TRP A 142 -7.89 -20.34 -12.60
CA TRP A 142 -9.07 -20.31 -11.75
C TRP A 142 -8.98 -19.19 -10.70
N LEU A 143 -7.85 -19.01 -10.04
CA LEU A 143 -7.64 -17.92 -9.08
C LEU A 143 -7.84 -16.53 -9.70
N SER A 144 -7.64 -16.40 -11.01
CA SER A 144 -7.90 -15.17 -11.77
C SER A 144 -9.31 -15.09 -12.35
N SER A 145 -10.15 -16.10 -12.13
CA SER A 145 -11.54 -16.13 -12.61
C SER A 145 -12.44 -15.18 -11.82
N LYS A 146 -13.61 -14.84 -12.39
CA LYS A 146 -14.62 -14.05 -11.67
C LYS A 146 -15.03 -14.73 -10.37
N GLU A 147 -15.26 -16.05 -10.40
CA GLU A 147 -15.68 -16.82 -9.21
C GLU A 147 -14.68 -16.66 -8.05
N ALA A 148 -13.39 -16.90 -8.31
CA ALA A 148 -12.37 -16.78 -7.28
C ALA A 148 -12.19 -15.33 -6.79
N MET A 149 -12.28 -14.35 -7.69
CA MET A 149 -12.21 -12.93 -7.35
C MET A 149 -13.42 -12.47 -6.55
N ASP A 150 -14.60 -12.98 -6.82
CA ASP A 150 -15.81 -12.72 -6.04
C ASP A 150 -15.68 -13.31 -4.61
N ILE A 151 -15.15 -14.51 -4.48
CA ILE A 151 -14.88 -15.13 -3.17
C ILE A 151 -13.93 -14.27 -2.35
N GLN A 152 -12.80 -13.85 -2.93
CA GLN A 152 -11.80 -13.03 -2.27
C GLN A 152 -12.34 -11.63 -1.91
N GLY A 153 -13.06 -11.00 -2.81
CA GLY A 153 -13.71 -9.71 -2.59
C GLY A 153 -14.72 -9.74 -1.46
N ASN A 154 -15.64 -10.72 -1.47
CA ASN A 154 -16.63 -10.89 -0.41
C ASN A 154 -16.01 -11.22 0.95
N ALA A 155 -14.87 -11.89 0.98
CA ALA A 155 -14.12 -12.16 2.20
C ALA A 155 -13.29 -10.95 2.70
N GLY A 156 -13.30 -9.82 1.98
CA GLY A 156 -12.54 -8.62 2.35
C GLY A 156 -11.02 -8.79 2.29
N VAL A 157 -10.53 -9.74 1.48
CA VAL A 157 -9.10 -10.06 1.44
C VAL A 157 -8.34 -9.17 0.47
N VAL A 158 -8.89 -8.97 -0.75
CA VAL A 158 -8.25 -8.18 -1.80
C VAL A 158 -9.26 -7.42 -2.65
N ILE A 159 -8.82 -6.30 -3.20
CA ILE A 159 -9.55 -5.60 -4.27
C ILE A 159 -9.33 -6.38 -5.57
N SER A 160 -10.42 -6.80 -6.20
CA SER A 160 -10.36 -7.56 -7.44
C SER A 160 -9.71 -6.76 -8.58
N ALA A 161 -8.87 -7.44 -9.38
CA ALA A 161 -8.40 -6.90 -10.66
C ALA A 161 -9.52 -6.86 -11.73
N ARG A 162 -10.69 -7.47 -11.46
CA ARG A 162 -11.87 -7.43 -12.33
C ARG A 162 -12.80 -6.30 -11.90
N ASN A 163 -13.08 -5.37 -12.80
CA ASN A 163 -13.95 -4.22 -12.53
C ASN A 163 -15.31 -4.62 -11.96
N GLU A 164 -15.90 -5.71 -12.48
CA GLU A 164 -17.19 -6.25 -12.07
C GLU A 164 -17.23 -6.80 -10.64
N SER A 165 -16.07 -7.08 -10.05
CA SER A 165 -15.93 -7.66 -8.71
C SER A 165 -15.33 -6.69 -7.67
N GLN A 166 -14.92 -5.49 -8.08
CA GLN A 166 -14.25 -4.53 -7.19
C GLN A 166 -15.13 -4.06 -6.03
N GLU A 167 -16.43 -3.83 -6.32
CA GLU A 167 -17.37 -3.38 -5.30
C GLU A 167 -17.59 -4.39 -4.15
N LEU A 168 -17.28 -5.67 -4.38
CA LEU A 168 -17.47 -6.70 -3.36
C LEU A 168 -16.56 -6.47 -2.17
N PHE A 169 -15.31 -6.06 -2.40
CA PHE A 169 -14.38 -5.68 -1.34
C PHE A 169 -14.92 -4.48 -0.54
N ALA A 170 -15.34 -3.42 -1.23
CA ALA A 170 -15.85 -2.21 -0.56
C ALA A 170 -17.10 -2.50 0.30
N LYS A 171 -17.89 -3.52 -0.06
CA LYS A 171 -19.10 -3.94 0.64
C LYS A 171 -18.89 -5.10 1.63
N SER A 172 -17.67 -5.59 1.80
CA SER A 172 -17.37 -6.77 2.62
C SER A 172 -17.37 -6.50 4.14
N SER A 173 -17.46 -5.24 4.54
CA SER A 173 -17.53 -4.84 5.95
C SER A 173 -18.72 -3.91 6.19
N ASP A 174 -19.50 -4.22 7.22
CA ASP A 174 -20.52 -3.31 7.74
C ASP A 174 -19.94 -2.31 8.77
N LYS A 175 -18.69 -2.50 9.15
CA LYS A 175 -18.04 -1.77 10.23
C LYS A 175 -17.11 -0.67 9.72
N TYR A 176 -16.29 -1.00 8.71
CA TYR A 176 -15.31 -0.09 8.15
C TYR A 176 -15.74 0.41 6.78
N ASP A 177 -15.50 1.68 6.49
CA ASP A 177 -15.70 2.20 5.15
C ASP A 177 -14.54 1.79 4.23
N LEU A 178 -14.64 0.61 3.64
CA LEU A 178 -13.63 0.08 2.73
C LEU A 178 -13.67 0.71 1.32
N SER A 179 -14.66 1.57 1.03
CA SER A 179 -14.74 2.28 -0.25
C SER A 179 -13.58 3.25 -0.45
N VAL A 180 -12.97 3.74 0.63
CA VAL A 180 -11.80 4.64 0.63
C VAL A 180 -10.60 4.03 -0.13
N TYR A 181 -10.45 2.71 -0.14
CA TYR A 181 -9.38 2.03 -0.88
C TYR A 181 -9.54 2.07 -2.39
N THR A 182 -10.75 2.34 -2.88
CA THR A 182 -11.06 2.42 -4.32
C THR A 182 -11.35 3.84 -4.79
N ALA A 183 -11.45 4.82 -3.88
CA ALA A 183 -11.89 6.18 -4.16
C ALA A 183 -11.04 6.90 -5.21
N HIS A 184 -9.73 6.66 -5.25
CA HIS A 184 -8.78 7.34 -6.15
C HIS A 184 -8.08 6.39 -7.14
N THR A 185 -8.72 5.29 -7.49
CA THR A 185 -8.13 4.29 -8.40
C THR A 185 -7.82 4.87 -9.79
N ASP A 186 -8.62 5.80 -10.27
CA ASP A 186 -8.43 6.52 -11.53
C ASP A 186 -7.26 7.50 -11.54
N LYS A 187 -6.78 7.90 -10.34
CA LYS A 187 -5.64 8.81 -10.13
C LYS A 187 -4.40 8.10 -9.59
N ALA A 188 -4.44 6.78 -9.51
CA ALA A 188 -3.38 6.01 -8.89
C ALA A 188 -2.26 5.69 -9.88
N TYR A 189 -1.04 5.70 -9.39
CA TYR A 189 0.17 5.35 -10.14
C TYR A 189 0.60 3.91 -9.81
N PRO A 190 0.91 3.09 -10.84
CA PRO A 190 1.52 1.79 -10.58
C PRO A 190 2.96 1.95 -10.11
N LEU A 191 3.45 1.01 -9.32
CA LEU A 191 4.88 0.94 -9.03
C LEU A 191 5.69 0.82 -10.32
N PRO A 192 6.83 1.50 -10.42
CA PRO A 192 7.71 1.39 -11.59
C PRO A 192 8.17 -0.05 -11.82
N VAL A 193 8.09 -0.53 -13.05
CA VAL A 193 8.51 -1.89 -13.42
C VAL A 193 9.73 -1.80 -14.34
N CYS A 194 10.84 -2.39 -13.89
CA CYS A 194 12.06 -2.52 -14.68
C CYS A 194 12.70 -3.89 -14.46
N LYS A 195 13.77 -4.20 -15.21
CA LYS A 195 14.46 -5.50 -15.10
C LYS A 195 15.02 -5.75 -13.70
N ASN A 196 15.49 -4.70 -13.03
CA ASN A 196 16.12 -4.75 -11.72
C ASN A 196 15.25 -3.98 -10.69
N ALA A 197 13.95 -4.25 -10.69
CA ALA A 197 13.00 -3.51 -9.83
C ALA A 197 13.35 -3.65 -8.34
N ASN A 198 13.80 -4.83 -7.89
CA ASN A 198 14.19 -5.03 -6.49
C ASN A 198 15.38 -4.14 -6.11
N GLU A 199 16.41 -4.06 -6.96
CA GLU A 199 17.55 -3.18 -6.70
C GLU A 199 17.17 -1.71 -6.68
N LEU A 200 16.20 -1.30 -7.51
CA LEU A 200 15.63 0.06 -7.47
C LEU A 200 14.89 0.34 -6.16
N TYR A 201 14.22 -0.67 -5.60
CA TYR A 201 13.44 -0.51 -4.38
C TYR A 201 14.32 -0.57 -3.11
N ASP A 202 15.47 -1.20 -3.19
CA ASP A 202 16.44 -1.32 -2.09
C ASP A 202 17.40 -0.10 -1.99
N MET A 203 17.32 0.84 -2.93
CA MET A 203 18.13 2.08 -2.94
C MET A 203 17.59 3.13 -1.99
#